data_e2a72a71a690250958b94e1961a25dd5
#
_entry.id   e2a72a71a690250958b94e1961a25dd5
#
_cell.length_a   1.000
_cell.length_b   1.000
_cell.length_c   1.000
_cell.angle_alpha   90.00
_cell.angle_beta   90.00
_cell.angle_gamma   90.00
#
_symmetry.space_group_name_H-M   'P 1'
#
loop_
_entity.id
_entity.type
_entity.pdbx_description
1 polymer ?
#
loop_
_entity_poly.entity_id
_entity_poly.type
_entity_poly.pdbx_seq_one_letter_code
_entity_poly.pdbx_strand_id
1 'polypeptide(L)'
;MSSLYAPTLKEDPAEAVLASHRLLLRAGMIRKTAAGLYSYLPLAWRSLLKIEAIIRDEMDGIGAQEILVPIMTPAELWEESGRWDVYGDELMRMHDRHDRQFALGPTHEETFTDLIRNELKSYKQLPVTLYQIQDKFRDERRPRFGLMRGREFIMKDGYSFSANQESLQECYDQEKVAYQNVCDRTRLKALQVVADSGQIGGDTSVEFMALAESGEASLVYCDCGYAADTEAAAAKINVEERESGKMCEIHTPGIGSIDDVAEFLHVSPAATRKALALVDGNGKPVVCFVPGTHELNEVKAEHVFGDYHMMTDEELEEYGLIKGFIGPVGLPEGIRVVGDLSLEDTQWWLCGANKADYHLDHVELGRDFEINEWKDLVTSQEGDICPECGLPLHAARGIEVGQVFQLGTKYSSALNATFTDENGEDKPLVMGCYGIGVSRLLAAVVEQYNDEKGIKWPVSVAPYEVSVLCLSDKDPEIWDAAGAVADACVAAGLETVVDDRAERPGVKFADADLIGFPWQVIVGKKGVANGIAEVKERATGERFEVALDEVGSWLAEKILPEREL
;
A
#
# COMPACT_ATOMS: atom_id res chain seq x y z
N MET A 1 -20.43 13.96 25.77
CA MET A 1 -20.01 12.55 25.71
C MET A 1 -20.94 11.60 26.48
N SER A 2 -21.75 12.07 27.41
CA SER A 2 -22.71 11.23 28.15
C SER A 2 -23.72 10.50 27.24
N SER A 3 -24.11 11.13 26.13
CA SER A 3 -25.03 10.58 25.12
C SER A 3 -24.32 9.93 23.93
N LEU A 4 -23.00 10.05 23.81
CA LEU A 4 -22.22 9.51 22.71
C LEU A 4 -21.83 8.04 22.98
N TYR A 5 -22.16 7.15 22.07
CA TYR A 5 -21.72 5.75 22.17
C TYR A 5 -20.24 5.61 21.78
N ALA A 6 -19.34 5.83 22.73
CA ALA A 6 -17.89 5.72 22.59
C ALA A 6 -17.32 4.86 23.75
N PRO A 7 -17.51 3.54 23.69
CA PRO A 7 -17.11 2.62 24.77
C PRO A 7 -15.61 2.35 24.74
N THR A 8 -14.82 3.16 25.46
CA THR A 8 -13.37 3.00 25.59
C THR A 8 -13.00 1.74 26.38
N LEU A 9 -11.85 1.16 26.08
CA LEU A 9 -11.27 0.00 26.77
C LEU A 9 -9.97 0.40 27.48
N LYS A 10 -9.78 -0.09 28.69
CA LYS A 10 -8.57 0.18 29.49
C LYS A 10 -7.39 -0.68 29.05
N GLU A 11 -7.66 -1.94 28.73
CA GLU A 11 -6.66 -2.94 28.39
C GLU A 11 -6.58 -3.14 26.89
N ASP A 12 -5.41 -3.55 26.43
CA ASP A 12 -5.18 -3.89 25.03
C ASP A 12 -5.87 -5.22 24.70
N PRO A 13 -6.66 -5.29 23.60
CA PRO A 13 -7.20 -6.56 23.13
C PRO A 13 -6.08 -7.51 22.69
N ALA A 14 -6.11 -8.75 23.20
CA ALA A 14 -5.05 -9.73 22.99
C ALA A 14 -4.77 -10.06 21.50
N GLU A 15 -5.76 -9.84 20.62
CA GLU A 15 -5.67 -10.09 19.18
C GLU A 15 -5.10 -8.92 18.38
N ALA A 16 -4.94 -7.74 19.00
CA ALA A 16 -4.54 -6.52 18.31
C ALA A 16 -3.03 -6.29 18.42
N VAL A 17 -2.30 -6.67 17.38
CA VAL A 17 -0.84 -6.55 17.31
C VAL A 17 -0.40 -5.14 16.91
N LEU A 18 -1.01 -4.58 15.85
CA LEU A 18 -0.67 -3.26 15.34
C LEU A 18 -1.24 -2.13 16.20
N ALA A 19 -0.54 -0.99 16.22
CA ALA A 19 -0.96 0.19 16.98
C ALA A 19 -2.34 0.68 16.54
N SER A 20 -2.59 0.79 15.23
CA SER A 20 -3.89 1.18 14.68
C SER A 20 -5.02 0.26 15.12
N HIS A 21 -4.85 -1.05 15.00
CA HIS A 21 -5.87 -2.03 15.41
C HIS A 21 -6.19 -1.92 16.91
N ARG A 22 -5.14 -1.87 17.73
CA ARG A 22 -5.25 -1.73 19.20
C ARG A 22 -5.95 -0.45 19.60
N LEU A 23 -5.53 0.68 19.06
CA LEU A 23 -6.05 2.00 19.42
C LEU A 23 -7.48 2.21 18.93
N LEU A 24 -7.83 1.78 17.71
CA LEU A 24 -9.19 1.86 17.20
C LEU A 24 -10.18 1.05 18.06
N LEU A 25 -9.79 -0.14 18.54
CA LEU A 25 -10.60 -0.93 19.47
C LEU A 25 -10.70 -0.25 20.83
N ARG A 26 -9.58 0.22 21.40
CA ARG A 26 -9.54 0.86 22.72
C ARG A 26 -10.28 2.19 22.77
N ALA A 27 -10.12 3.01 21.76
CA ALA A 27 -10.79 4.31 21.65
C ALA A 27 -12.30 4.20 21.40
N GLY A 28 -12.86 2.99 21.30
CA GLY A 28 -14.28 2.80 21.02
C GLY A 28 -14.68 3.25 19.62
N MET A 29 -13.79 3.08 18.64
CA MET A 29 -14.03 3.44 17.25
C MET A 29 -14.57 2.26 16.45
N ILE A 30 -14.06 1.07 16.67
CA ILE A 30 -14.53 -0.16 15.98
C ILE A 30 -14.83 -1.28 16.96
N ARG A 31 -15.64 -2.25 16.51
CA ARG A 31 -15.86 -3.53 17.21
C ARG A 31 -15.86 -4.68 16.19
N LYS A 32 -15.18 -5.76 16.56
CA LYS A 32 -15.13 -6.97 15.76
C LYS A 32 -16.46 -7.72 15.84
N THR A 33 -17.04 -8.00 14.71
CA THR A 33 -18.24 -8.85 14.56
C THR A 33 -17.82 -10.29 14.32
N ALA A 34 -16.89 -10.49 13.39
CA ALA A 34 -16.25 -11.77 13.09
C ALA A 34 -14.80 -11.53 12.60
N ALA A 35 -14.05 -12.57 12.28
CA ALA A 35 -12.72 -12.43 11.71
C ALA A 35 -12.78 -11.63 10.40
N GLY A 36 -12.11 -10.46 10.38
CA GLY A 36 -12.09 -9.55 9.23
C GLY A 36 -13.37 -8.74 8.99
N LEU A 37 -14.35 -8.81 9.90
CA LEU A 37 -15.60 -8.04 9.84
C LEU A 37 -15.70 -7.12 11.06
N TYR A 38 -15.83 -5.81 10.83
CA TYR A 38 -15.84 -4.79 11.86
C TYR A 38 -17.05 -3.86 11.75
N SER A 39 -17.65 -3.54 12.89
CA SER A 39 -18.63 -2.47 13.00
C SER A 39 -17.91 -1.15 13.29
N TYR A 40 -18.21 -0.11 12.53
CA TYR A 40 -17.73 1.25 12.77
C TYR A 40 -18.67 1.95 13.75
N LEU A 41 -18.12 2.40 14.89
CA LEU A 41 -18.87 3.12 15.90
C LEU A 41 -18.89 4.63 15.58
N PRO A 42 -19.70 5.44 16.27
CA PRO A 42 -19.93 6.84 15.88
C PRO A 42 -18.68 7.68 15.63
N LEU A 43 -17.62 7.50 16.43
CA LEU A 43 -16.36 8.25 16.24
C LEU A 43 -15.64 7.84 14.94
N ALA A 44 -15.50 6.53 14.69
CA ALA A 44 -14.88 6.06 13.45
C ALA A 44 -15.70 6.46 12.23
N TRP A 45 -17.03 6.35 12.32
CA TRP A 45 -17.91 6.71 11.22
C TRP A 45 -17.80 8.19 10.84
N ARG A 46 -17.68 9.09 11.83
CA ARG A 46 -17.41 10.51 11.56
C ARG A 46 -16.10 10.73 10.81
N SER A 47 -15.03 10.06 11.23
CA SER A 47 -13.71 10.16 10.56
C SER A 47 -13.77 9.60 9.14
N LEU A 48 -14.45 8.46 8.92
CA LEU A 48 -14.65 7.88 7.58
C LEU A 48 -15.40 8.83 6.67
N LEU A 49 -16.50 9.44 7.14
CA LEU A 49 -17.27 10.40 6.33
C LEU A 49 -16.44 11.63 5.93
N LYS A 50 -15.49 12.08 6.77
CA LYS A 50 -14.55 13.15 6.42
C LYS A 50 -13.55 12.72 5.34
N ILE A 51 -13.00 11.51 5.48
CA ILE A 51 -12.12 10.93 4.45
C ILE A 51 -12.87 10.79 3.12
N GLU A 52 -14.10 10.28 3.16
CA GLU A 52 -14.95 10.18 1.97
C GLU A 52 -15.26 11.54 1.35
N ALA A 53 -15.49 12.59 2.16
CA ALA A 53 -15.71 13.94 1.65
C ALA A 53 -14.47 14.48 0.94
N ILE A 54 -13.26 14.28 1.50
CA ILE A 54 -11.99 14.65 0.85
C ILE A 54 -11.85 13.91 -0.49
N ILE A 55 -12.16 12.61 -0.52
CA ILE A 55 -12.08 11.81 -1.74
C ILE A 55 -13.07 12.35 -2.80
N ARG A 56 -14.32 12.65 -2.41
CA ARG A 56 -15.31 13.23 -3.34
C ARG A 56 -14.85 14.56 -3.92
N ASP A 57 -14.34 15.46 -3.09
CA ASP A 57 -13.83 16.75 -3.55
C ASP A 57 -12.74 16.58 -4.62
N GLU A 58 -11.79 15.66 -4.40
CA GLU A 58 -10.71 15.42 -5.36
C GLU A 58 -11.21 14.75 -6.64
N MET A 59 -12.13 13.80 -6.54
CA MET A 59 -12.73 13.13 -7.71
C MET A 59 -13.58 14.11 -8.53
N ASP A 60 -14.41 14.90 -7.89
CA ASP A 60 -15.22 15.93 -8.56
C ASP A 60 -14.32 16.99 -9.20
N GLY A 61 -13.20 17.33 -8.56
CA GLY A 61 -12.19 18.27 -9.06
C GLY A 61 -11.57 17.86 -10.39
N ILE A 62 -11.43 16.56 -10.67
CA ILE A 62 -10.95 16.01 -11.95
C ILE A 62 -12.09 15.67 -12.92
N GLY A 63 -13.36 15.99 -12.57
CA GLY A 63 -14.53 15.75 -13.41
C GLY A 63 -15.03 14.31 -13.42
N ALA A 64 -14.59 13.46 -12.47
CA ALA A 64 -15.15 12.14 -12.27
C ALA A 64 -16.57 12.24 -11.67
N GLN A 65 -17.44 11.27 -11.95
CA GLN A 65 -18.84 11.31 -11.56
C GLN A 65 -19.19 10.16 -10.62
N GLU A 66 -19.76 10.48 -9.44
CA GLU A 66 -20.15 9.46 -8.45
C GLU A 66 -21.41 8.73 -8.91
N ILE A 67 -21.37 7.39 -8.88
CA ILE A 67 -22.52 6.50 -9.06
C ILE A 67 -22.51 5.43 -7.96
N LEU A 68 -23.53 4.60 -7.89
CA LEU A 68 -23.58 3.45 -6.99
C LEU A 68 -24.13 2.24 -7.75
N VAL A 69 -23.33 1.19 -7.86
CA VAL A 69 -23.75 -0.09 -8.46
C VAL A 69 -24.00 -1.15 -7.38
N PRO A 70 -24.75 -2.23 -7.66
CA PRO A 70 -25.00 -3.28 -6.67
C PRO A 70 -23.71 -3.99 -6.23
N ILE A 71 -23.58 -4.29 -4.93
CA ILE A 71 -22.47 -5.11 -4.41
C ILE A 71 -22.61 -6.58 -4.83
N MET A 72 -23.85 -7.05 -5.00
CA MET A 72 -24.13 -8.41 -5.45
C MET A 72 -24.15 -8.44 -6.99
N THR A 73 -23.16 -9.11 -7.58
CA THR A 73 -22.92 -9.13 -9.03
C THR A 73 -23.28 -10.50 -9.61
N PRO A 74 -23.97 -10.55 -10.78
CA PRO A 74 -24.29 -11.82 -11.44
C PRO A 74 -23.03 -12.57 -11.88
N ALA A 75 -23.05 -13.91 -11.78
CA ALA A 75 -21.93 -14.75 -12.19
C ALA A 75 -21.61 -14.61 -13.67
N GLU A 76 -22.63 -14.38 -14.50
CA GLU A 76 -22.51 -14.25 -15.95
C GLU A 76 -21.53 -13.16 -16.38
N LEU A 77 -21.43 -12.04 -15.63
CA LEU A 77 -20.47 -10.96 -15.91
C LEU A 77 -19.03 -11.42 -15.66
N TRP A 78 -18.81 -12.19 -14.60
CA TRP A 78 -17.52 -12.75 -14.25
C TRP A 78 -17.09 -13.87 -15.20
N GLU A 79 -18.05 -14.67 -15.68
CA GLU A 79 -17.83 -15.70 -16.71
C GLU A 79 -17.46 -15.04 -18.04
N GLU A 80 -18.17 -13.97 -18.43
CA GLU A 80 -17.92 -13.21 -19.67
C GLU A 80 -16.52 -12.56 -19.66
N SER A 81 -16.06 -12.02 -18.52
CA SER A 81 -14.70 -11.49 -18.37
C SER A 81 -13.62 -12.57 -18.25
N GLY A 82 -14.01 -13.83 -18.04
CA GLY A 82 -13.10 -14.95 -17.79
C GLY A 82 -12.53 -15.00 -16.37
N ARG A 83 -13.02 -14.16 -15.45
CA ARG A 83 -12.47 -14.06 -14.08
C ARG A 83 -13.19 -14.94 -13.05
N TRP A 84 -14.31 -15.58 -13.39
CA TRP A 84 -15.06 -16.40 -12.44
C TRP A 84 -14.22 -17.48 -11.77
N ASP A 85 -13.39 -18.20 -12.54
CA ASP A 85 -12.51 -19.23 -12.02
C ASP A 85 -11.13 -18.69 -11.60
N VAL A 86 -10.60 -17.74 -12.37
CA VAL A 86 -9.25 -17.17 -12.17
C VAL A 86 -9.13 -16.38 -10.87
N TYR A 87 -10.21 -15.71 -10.41
CA TYR A 87 -10.19 -14.95 -9.15
C TYR A 87 -9.96 -15.83 -7.91
N GLY A 88 -10.24 -17.11 -8.02
CA GLY A 88 -9.98 -18.08 -6.97
C GLY A 88 -10.98 -18.02 -5.80
N ASP A 89 -10.52 -18.47 -4.62
CA ASP A 89 -11.36 -18.65 -3.43
C ASP A 89 -11.72 -17.34 -2.72
N GLU A 90 -11.01 -16.25 -3.02
CA GLU A 90 -11.32 -14.93 -2.45
C GLU A 90 -12.61 -14.32 -3.01
N LEU A 91 -13.11 -14.81 -4.15
CA LEU A 91 -14.41 -14.44 -4.68
C LEU A 91 -15.52 -15.16 -3.91
N MET A 92 -16.23 -14.43 -3.05
CA MET A 92 -17.35 -14.96 -2.28
C MET A 92 -18.54 -15.25 -3.18
N ARG A 93 -18.73 -16.52 -3.54
CA ARG A 93 -19.81 -17.00 -4.40
C ARG A 93 -21.05 -17.41 -3.61
N MET A 94 -22.23 -17.13 -4.14
CA MET A 94 -23.51 -17.44 -3.50
C MET A 94 -24.58 -17.77 -4.53
N HIS A 95 -25.70 -18.32 -4.04
CA HIS A 95 -26.90 -18.59 -4.83
C HIS A 95 -28.10 -17.86 -4.23
N ASP A 96 -28.96 -17.36 -5.10
CA ASP A 96 -30.26 -16.87 -4.65
C ASP A 96 -31.24 -18.04 -4.46
N ARG A 97 -32.46 -17.71 -4.02
CA ARG A 97 -33.55 -18.74 -3.83
C ARG A 97 -33.99 -19.44 -5.11
N HIS A 98 -33.59 -18.98 -6.28
CA HIS A 98 -33.85 -19.54 -7.59
C HIS A 98 -32.64 -20.25 -8.18
N ASP A 99 -31.63 -20.51 -7.37
CA ASP A 99 -30.40 -21.21 -7.74
C ASP A 99 -29.52 -20.46 -8.78
N ARG A 100 -29.71 -19.13 -8.92
CA ARG A 100 -28.87 -18.30 -9.76
C ARG A 100 -27.61 -17.94 -9.01
N GLN A 101 -26.48 -18.01 -9.70
CA GLN A 101 -25.16 -17.73 -9.12
C GLN A 101 -24.86 -16.22 -9.10
N PHE A 102 -24.28 -15.79 -8.00
CA PHE A 102 -23.82 -14.42 -7.77
C PHE A 102 -22.49 -14.44 -7.02
N ALA A 103 -21.80 -13.28 -7.05
CA ALA A 103 -20.68 -13.01 -6.15
C ALA A 103 -20.92 -11.71 -5.38
N LEU A 104 -20.35 -11.60 -4.18
CA LEU A 104 -20.16 -10.29 -3.55
C LEU A 104 -18.95 -9.62 -4.21
N GLY A 105 -19.13 -8.40 -4.68
CA GLY A 105 -18.12 -7.68 -5.46
C GLY A 105 -16.85 -7.37 -4.66
N PRO A 106 -15.70 -8.00 -4.98
CA PRO A 106 -14.40 -7.62 -4.44
C PRO A 106 -13.84 -6.38 -5.14
N THR A 107 -14.33 -6.11 -6.34
CA THR A 107 -14.07 -5.00 -7.26
C THR A 107 -15.20 -4.98 -8.31
N HIS A 108 -15.32 -3.99 -9.17
CA HIS A 108 -16.48 -3.83 -10.05
C HIS A 108 -16.15 -3.50 -11.52
N GLU A 109 -15.00 -3.92 -12.04
CA GLU A 109 -14.63 -3.75 -13.45
C GLU A 109 -15.73 -4.25 -14.38
N GLU A 110 -16.25 -5.45 -14.12
CA GLU A 110 -17.29 -6.10 -14.91
C GLU A 110 -18.59 -5.29 -14.88
N THR A 111 -19.02 -4.86 -13.69
CA THR A 111 -20.29 -4.16 -13.50
C THR A 111 -20.29 -2.78 -14.16
N PHE A 112 -19.19 -2.02 -14.03
CA PHE A 112 -19.04 -0.73 -14.68
C PHE A 112 -18.94 -0.87 -16.20
N THR A 113 -18.22 -1.89 -16.68
CA THR A 113 -18.13 -2.15 -18.13
C THR A 113 -19.49 -2.57 -18.70
N ASP A 114 -20.26 -3.40 -18.00
CA ASP A 114 -21.61 -3.80 -18.39
C ASP A 114 -22.57 -2.60 -18.47
N LEU A 115 -22.52 -1.72 -17.47
CA LEU A 115 -23.30 -0.48 -17.49
C LEU A 115 -22.96 0.36 -18.72
N ILE A 116 -21.67 0.56 -19.00
CA ILE A 116 -21.19 1.46 -20.04
C ILE A 116 -21.34 0.89 -21.45
N ARG A 117 -21.19 -0.44 -21.65
CA ARG A 117 -21.24 -1.07 -22.99
C ARG A 117 -22.52 -0.79 -23.76
N ASN A 118 -23.60 -0.45 -23.09
CA ASN A 118 -24.88 -0.14 -23.73
C ASN A 118 -25.17 1.36 -23.84
N GLU A 119 -24.47 2.21 -23.09
CA GLU A 119 -24.72 3.65 -22.97
C GLU A 119 -23.76 4.51 -23.78
N LEU A 120 -22.45 4.17 -23.79
CA LEU A 120 -21.45 4.88 -24.56
C LEU A 120 -21.28 4.24 -25.94
N LYS A 121 -21.65 4.99 -27.00
CA LYS A 121 -21.65 4.51 -28.39
C LYS A 121 -20.83 5.37 -29.35
N SER A 122 -20.36 6.52 -28.91
CA SER A 122 -19.66 7.48 -29.78
C SER A 122 -18.43 8.07 -29.10
N TYR A 123 -17.36 8.24 -29.87
CA TYR A 123 -16.16 8.93 -29.41
C TYR A 123 -16.41 10.33 -28.83
N LYS A 124 -17.51 10.98 -29.20
CA LYS A 124 -17.88 12.31 -28.67
C LYS A 124 -18.32 12.30 -27.20
N GLN A 125 -18.58 11.11 -26.66
CA GLN A 125 -18.97 10.92 -25.26
C GLN A 125 -17.76 10.62 -24.37
N LEU A 126 -16.56 10.48 -24.95
CA LEU A 126 -15.33 10.07 -24.28
C LEU A 126 -14.36 11.26 -24.10
N PRO A 127 -13.52 11.27 -23.06
CA PRO A 127 -13.45 10.27 -22.00
C PRO A 127 -14.57 10.44 -20.95
N VAL A 128 -14.88 9.39 -20.22
CA VAL A 128 -15.78 9.38 -19.05
C VAL A 128 -15.10 8.65 -17.90
N THR A 129 -15.07 9.26 -16.73
CA THR A 129 -14.65 8.61 -15.49
C THR A 129 -15.82 8.54 -14.51
N LEU A 130 -16.13 7.33 -14.06
CA LEU A 130 -17.17 7.05 -13.08
C LEU A 130 -16.53 6.43 -11.84
N TYR A 131 -17.03 6.79 -10.65
CA TYR A 131 -16.54 6.18 -9.40
C TYR A 131 -17.68 5.91 -8.42
N GLN A 132 -17.41 5.09 -7.43
CA GLN A 132 -18.28 4.88 -6.27
C GLN A 132 -17.48 4.80 -4.99
N ILE A 133 -18.14 5.02 -3.86
CA ILE A 133 -17.64 4.67 -2.53
C ILE A 133 -18.60 3.64 -1.96
N GLN A 134 -18.13 2.40 -1.80
CA GLN A 134 -18.99 1.28 -1.43
C GLN A 134 -18.20 0.18 -0.72
N ASP A 135 -18.92 -0.64 0.04
CA ASP A 135 -18.39 -1.88 0.61
C ASP A 135 -17.90 -2.83 -0.48
N LYS A 136 -16.81 -3.49 -0.19
CA LYS A 136 -16.25 -4.60 -0.96
C LYS A 136 -16.11 -5.81 -0.06
N PHE A 137 -16.19 -6.99 -0.66
CA PHE A 137 -16.03 -8.22 0.06
C PHE A 137 -15.00 -9.13 -0.62
N ARG A 138 -13.95 -9.50 0.14
CA ARG A 138 -12.93 -10.47 -0.26
C ARG A 138 -12.86 -11.56 0.80
N ASP A 139 -13.08 -12.83 0.42
CA ASP A 139 -13.03 -13.93 1.39
C ASP A 139 -11.59 -14.30 1.77
N GLU A 140 -10.93 -13.33 2.35
CA GLU A 140 -9.56 -13.45 2.84
C GLU A 140 -9.38 -14.69 3.72
N ARG A 141 -8.43 -15.54 3.36
CA ARG A 141 -8.12 -16.75 4.11
C ARG A 141 -7.60 -16.43 5.52
N ARG A 142 -6.83 -15.36 5.67
CA ARG A 142 -6.20 -14.94 6.93
C ARG A 142 -6.36 -13.43 7.15
N PRO A 143 -7.57 -12.95 7.46
CA PRO A 143 -7.76 -11.54 7.79
C PRO A 143 -6.97 -11.20 9.05
N ARG A 144 -6.27 -10.09 9.03
CA ARG A 144 -5.37 -9.67 10.11
C ARG A 144 -5.25 -8.16 10.20
N PHE A 145 -4.72 -7.67 11.31
CA PHE A 145 -4.37 -6.26 11.51
C PHE A 145 -5.57 -5.29 11.44
N GLY A 146 -6.75 -5.74 11.91
CA GLY A 146 -7.93 -4.87 11.98
C GLY A 146 -8.43 -4.45 10.61
N LEU A 147 -8.48 -3.12 10.39
CA LEU A 147 -8.95 -2.55 9.13
C LEU A 147 -7.90 -2.58 7.99
N MET A 148 -6.67 -3.02 8.26
CA MET A 148 -5.63 -3.11 7.23
C MET A 148 -5.92 -4.23 6.22
N ARG A 149 -6.38 -5.39 6.70
CA ARG A 149 -6.71 -6.55 5.87
C ARG A 149 -7.94 -7.27 6.40
N GLY A 150 -9.10 -6.69 6.13
CA GLY A 150 -10.42 -7.25 6.45
C GLY A 150 -11.02 -8.02 5.29
N ARG A 151 -12.15 -8.72 5.56
CA ARG A 151 -13.00 -9.36 4.55
C ARG A 151 -13.99 -8.39 3.94
N GLU A 152 -14.56 -7.51 4.75
CA GLU A 152 -15.47 -6.44 4.33
C GLU A 152 -14.82 -5.10 4.65
N PHE A 153 -14.80 -4.20 3.68
CA PHE A 153 -14.14 -2.91 3.79
C PHE A 153 -14.73 -1.89 2.82
N ILE A 154 -14.62 -0.61 3.17
CA ILE A 154 -15.09 0.49 2.32
C ILE A 154 -13.96 0.86 1.35
N MET A 155 -14.29 0.94 0.06
CA MET A 155 -13.38 1.34 -1.01
C MET A 155 -14.03 2.42 -1.90
N LYS A 156 -13.24 3.43 -2.30
CA LYS A 156 -13.51 4.19 -3.51
C LYS A 156 -12.92 3.40 -4.67
N ASP A 157 -13.71 3.03 -5.61
CA ASP A 157 -13.27 2.47 -6.88
C ASP A 157 -13.82 3.29 -8.05
N GLY A 158 -12.92 3.63 -8.97
CA GLY A 158 -13.22 4.43 -10.16
C GLY A 158 -12.73 3.74 -11.42
N TYR A 159 -13.40 4.05 -12.53
CA TYR A 159 -13.12 3.45 -13.84
C TYR A 159 -13.22 4.53 -14.90
N SER A 160 -12.16 4.70 -15.70
CA SER A 160 -12.18 5.57 -16.86
C SER A 160 -12.40 4.78 -18.14
N PHE A 161 -13.09 5.40 -19.08
CA PHE A 161 -13.38 4.88 -20.39
C PHE A 161 -12.92 5.91 -21.41
N SER A 162 -11.95 5.54 -22.23
CA SER A 162 -11.24 6.41 -23.18
C SER A 162 -11.28 5.85 -24.60
N ALA A 163 -11.08 6.72 -25.58
CA ALA A 163 -11.05 6.32 -26.99
C ALA A 163 -9.71 5.71 -27.42
N ASN A 164 -8.62 6.05 -26.74
CA ASN A 164 -7.26 5.63 -27.06
C ASN A 164 -6.35 5.71 -25.84
N GLN A 165 -5.11 5.25 -26.00
CA GLN A 165 -4.12 5.21 -24.93
C GLN A 165 -3.70 6.60 -24.43
N GLU A 166 -3.65 7.60 -25.31
CA GLU A 166 -3.30 8.99 -24.93
C GLU A 166 -4.35 9.56 -23.96
N SER A 167 -5.63 9.42 -24.28
CA SER A 167 -6.73 9.84 -23.42
C SER A 167 -6.79 9.05 -22.10
N LEU A 168 -6.45 7.75 -22.11
CA LEU A 168 -6.29 6.97 -20.88
C LEU A 168 -5.16 7.55 -20.02
N GLN A 169 -4.01 7.88 -20.63
CA GLN A 169 -2.87 8.44 -19.90
C GLN A 169 -3.22 9.77 -19.21
N GLU A 170 -3.98 10.63 -19.88
CA GLU A 170 -4.47 11.88 -19.28
C GLU A 170 -5.36 11.61 -18.04
N CYS A 171 -6.34 10.71 -18.15
CA CYS A 171 -7.18 10.32 -17.01
C CYS A 171 -6.34 9.71 -15.87
N TYR A 172 -5.39 8.85 -16.21
CA TYR A 172 -4.50 8.19 -15.25
C TYR A 172 -3.63 9.20 -14.48
N ASP A 173 -3.07 10.19 -15.17
CA ASP A 173 -2.24 11.21 -14.53
C ASP A 173 -3.08 12.15 -13.64
N GLN A 174 -4.31 12.48 -14.03
CA GLN A 174 -5.25 13.24 -13.20
C GLN A 174 -5.61 12.47 -11.92
N GLU A 175 -5.92 11.18 -12.01
CA GLU A 175 -6.20 10.32 -10.83
C GLU A 175 -5.00 10.22 -9.91
N LYS A 176 -3.77 10.12 -10.43
CA LYS A 176 -2.54 10.12 -9.61
C LYS A 176 -2.39 11.41 -8.79
N VAL A 177 -2.66 12.55 -9.40
CA VAL A 177 -2.62 13.85 -8.71
C VAL A 177 -3.70 13.91 -7.64
N ALA A 178 -4.93 13.53 -7.96
CA ALA A 178 -6.04 13.52 -7.02
C ALA A 178 -5.77 12.59 -5.82
N TYR A 179 -5.18 11.42 -6.05
CA TYR A 179 -4.81 10.49 -4.97
C TYR A 179 -3.70 11.04 -4.07
N GLN A 180 -2.72 11.74 -4.64
CA GLN A 180 -1.70 12.41 -3.84
C GLN A 180 -2.34 13.49 -2.96
N ASN A 181 -3.26 14.30 -3.52
CA ASN A 181 -4.00 15.30 -2.77
C ASN A 181 -4.83 14.67 -1.63
N VAL A 182 -5.47 13.52 -1.86
CA VAL A 182 -6.16 12.77 -0.78
C VAL A 182 -5.18 12.41 0.34
N CYS A 183 -4.00 11.90 0.01
CA CYS A 183 -2.97 11.61 1.01
C CYS A 183 -2.54 12.87 1.76
N ASP A 184 -2.26 13.96 1.06
CA ASP A 184 -1.78 15.22 1.64
C ASP A 184 -2.85 15.86 2.55
N ARG A 185 -4.12 15.91 2.11
CA ARG A 185 -5.25 16.44 2.88
C ARG A 185 -5.59 15.60 4.11
N THR A 186 -5.36 14.29 4.04
CA THR A 186 -5.47 13.39 5.21
C THR A 186 -4.21 13.37 6.07
N ARG A 187 -3.18 14.15 5.70
CA ARG A 187 -1.85 14.21 6.32
C ARG A 187 -1.08 12.89 6.28
N LEU A 188 -1.47 11.98 5.42
CA LEU A 188 -0.80 10.71 5.28
C LEU A 188 0.51 10.87 4.49
N LYS A 189 1.63 10.49 5.10
CA LYS A 189 2.92 10.44 4.42
C LYS A 189 2.95 9.21 3.53
N ALA A 190 2.66 9.41 2.25
CA ALA A 190 2.63 8.33 1.26
C ALA A 190 3.58 8.63 0.09
N LEU A 191 4.12 7.58 -0.50
CA LEU A 191 4.91 7.61 -1.74
C LEU A 191 4.10 7.00 -2.87
N GLN A 192 4.28 7.53 -4.07
CA GLN A 192 3.84 6.90 -5.31
C GLN A 192 4.89 5.88 -5.72
N VAL A 193 4.52 4.61 -5.71
CA VAL A 193 5.43 3.48 -5.87
C VAL A 193 5.07 2.72 -7.14
N VAL A 194 6.03 2.53 -8.03
CA VAL A 194 5.84 1.66 -9.20
C VAL A 194 5.68 0.22 -8.72
N ALA A 195 4.64 -0.45 -9.18
CA ALA A 195 4.26 -1.79 -8.73
C ALA A 195 3.84 -2.69 -9.89
N ASP A 196 3.87 -3.99 -9.65
CA ASP A 196 3.29 -4.98 -10.56
C ASP A 196 1.75 -4.88 -10.58
N SER A 197 1.13 -5.10 -11.74
CA SER A 197 -0.33 -4.99 -11.89
C SER A 197 -1.11 -6.23 -11.42
N GLY A 198 -0.45 -7.33 -11.11
CA GLY A 198 -1.02 -8.56 -10.54
C GLY A 198 -2.21 -9.12 -11.30
N GLN A 199 -3.19 -9.67 -10.58
CA GLN A 199 -4.39 -10.32 -11.16
C GLN A 199 -5.36 -9.35 -11.87
N ILE A 200 -5.32 -8.05 -11.55
CA ILE A 200 -6.13 -7.03 -12.23
C ILE A 200 -5.62 -6.90 -13.68
N GLY A 201 -4.30 -6.96 -13.86
CA GLY A 201 -3.64 -6.88 -15.17
C GLY A 201 -3.54 -5.45 -15.67
N GLY A 202 -2.87 -5.28 -16.80
CA GLY A 202 -2.52 -4.00 -17.39
C GLY A 202 -1.00 -3.84 -17.45
N ASP A 203 -0.53 -2.82 -18.17
CA ASP A 203 0.90 -2.66 -18.45
C ASP A 203 1.60 -1.72 -17.44
N THR A 204 0.84 -0.95 -16.64
CA THR A 204 1.38 0.05 -15.73
C THR A 204 0.51 0.17 -14.49
N SER A 205 1.13 0.10 -13.32
CA SER A 205 0.49 0.28 -12.04
C SER A 205 1.33 1.17 -11.12
N VAL A 206 0.67 2.04 -10.36
CA VAL A 206 1.27 2.84 -9.29
C VAL A 206 0.45 2.67 -8.02
N GLU A 207 1.14 2.34 -6.94
CA GLU A 207 0.57 2.24 -5.60
C GLU A 207 0.87 3.48 -4.76
N PHE A 208 -0.07 3.85 -3.92
CA PHE A 208 0.11 4.88 -2.90
C PHE A 208 0.42 4.20 -1.57
N MET A 209 1.69 4.23 -1.20
CA MET A 209 2.24 3.53 -0.04
C MET A 209 2.43 4.49 1.13
N ALA A 210 1.60 4.35 2.16
CA ALA A 210 1.81 5.04 3.43
C ALA A 210 3.00 4.43 4.16
N LEU A 211 4.03 5.24 4.46
CA LEU A 211 5.24 4.77 5.14
C LEU A 211 4.92 4.36 6.58
N ALA A 212 5.17 3.12 6.94
CA ALA A 212 4.99 2.58 8.29
C ALA A 212 5.87 1.34 8.49
N GLU A 213 6.55 1.25 9.64
CA GLU A 213 7.36 0.07 9.99
C GLU A 213 6.54 -1.23 10.03
N SER A 214 5.26 -1.11 10.36
CA SER A 214 4.28 -2.19 10.39
C SER A 214 3.69 -2.56 9.02
N GLY A 215 4.08 -1.86 7.95
CA GLY A 215 3.61 -2.11 6.60
C GLY A 215 3.93 -3.53 6.11
N GLU A 216 3.07 -4.11 5.27
CA GLU A 216 3.27 -5.45 4.70
C GLU A 216 4.16 -5.42 3.46
N ALA A 217 4.10 -4.36 2.66
CA ALA A 217 4.90 -4.21 1.46
C ALA A 217 6.33 -3.72 1.78
N SER A 218 7.30 -4.29 1.09
CA SER A 218 8.69 -3.82 1.11
C SER A 218 8.92 -2.94 -0.10
N LEU A 219 9.51 -1.78 0.09
CA LEU A 219 9.76 -0.82 -0.99
C LEU A 219 11.16 -0.20 -0.88
N VAL A 220 11.66 0.27 -2.01
CA VAL A 220 12.85 1.10 -2.09
C VAL A 220 12.47 2.46 -2.67
N TYR A 221 13.12 3.52 -2.18
CA TYR A 221 12.87 4.89 -2.63
C TYR A 221 14.15 5.74 -2.61
N CYS A 222 14.10 6.85 -3.32
CA CYS A 222 15.18 7.81 -3.41
C CYS A 222 14.68 9.24 -3.17
N ASP A 223 15.53 10.11 -2.65
CA ASP A 223 15.23 11.52 -2.43
C ASP A 223 14.92 12.30 -3.73
N CYS A 224 15.25 11.73 -4.90
CA CYS A 224 14.88 12.32 -6.20
C CYS A 224 13.39 12.14 -6.56
N GLY A 225 12.65 11.30 -5.80
CA GLY A 225 11.24 10.98 -6.05
C GLY A 225 11.00 9.58 -6.65
N TYR A 226 12.05 8.85 -7.05
CA TYR A 226 11.91 7.45 -7.45
C TYR A 226 11.46 6.60 -6.26
N ALA A 227 10.42 5.77 -6.46
CA ALA A 227 10.01 4.74 -5.51
C ALA A 227 9.41 3.54 -6.26
N ALA A 228 9.70 2.34 -5.78
CA ALA A 228 9.16 1.11 -6.33
C ALA A 228 9.01 0.06 -5.22
N ASP A 229 8.03 -0.85 -5.35
CA ASP A 229 8.05 -2.05 -4.52
C ASP A 229 9.26 -2.92 -4.90
N THR A 230 9.70 -3.78 -3.99
CA THR A 230 10.90 -4.60 -4.24
C THR A 230 10.70 -5.65 -5.33
N GLU A 231 9.46 -5.93 -5.73
CA GLU A 231 9.12 -6.88 -6.80
C GLU A 231 9.28 -6.24 -8.18
N ALA A 232 8.93 -4.94 -8.32
CA ALA A 232 9.04 -4.18 -9.57
C ALA A 232 10.28 -3.28 -9.66
N ALA A 233 10.98 -3.05 -8.54
CA ALA A 233 12.06 -2.09 -8.46
C ALA A 233 13.22 -2.42 -9.42
N ALA A 234 13.56 -1.47 -10.28
CA ALA A 234 14.81 -1.48 -11.02
C ALA A 234 15.88 -0.73 -10.21
N ALA A 235 17.06 -1.30 -10.07
CA ALA A 235 18.18 -0.65 -9.42
C ALA A 235 19.50 -1.00 -10.14
N LYS A 236 20.46 -0.10 -10.03
CA LYS A 236 21.84 -0.41 -10.42
C LYS A 236 22.55 -0.92 -9.17
N ILE A 237 23.07 -2.12 -9.26
CA ILE A 237 23.77 -2.75 -8.16
C ILE A 237 25.25 -2.40 -8.21
N ASN A 238 25.79 -2.00 -7.08
CA ASN A 238 27.24 -1.76 -6.96
C ASN A 238 27.97 -3.10 -6.85
N VAL A 239 28.33 -3.63 -8.00
CA VAL A 239 29.07 -4.90 -8.12
C VAL A 239 30.55 -4.60 -8.09
N GLU A 240 31.27 -5.23 -7.17
CA GLU A 240 32.73 -5.13 -7.10
C GLU A 240 33.35 -6.11 -8.11
N GLU A 241 34.21 -5.62 -8.98
CA GLU A 241 34.95 -6.45 -9.93
C GLU A 241 36.22 -7.03 -9.31
N ARG A 242 36.61 -8.21 -9.77
CA ARG A 242 37.93 -8.73 -9.47
C ARG A 242 38.98 -8.02 -10.33
N GLU A 243 40.22 -8.03 -9.86
CA GLU A 243 41.34 -7.52 -10.64
C GLU A 243 41.55 -8.36 -11.92
N SER A 244 42.03 -7.72 -12.97
CA SER A 244 42.39 -8.41 -14.21
C SER A 244 43.51 -9.44 -13.97
N GLY A 245 43.33 -10.64 -14.51
CA GLY A 245 44.31 -11.70 -14.27
C GLY A 245 44.12 -12.94 -15.13
N LYS A 246 44.97 -13.91 -14.92
CA LYS A 246 44.81 -15.23 -15.50
C LYS A 246 43.85 -16.03 -14.62
N MET A 247 42.81 -16.61 -15.21
CA MET A 247 41.91 -17.54 -14.52
C MET A 247 42.69 -18.59 -13.72
N CYS A 248 42.31 -18.78 -12.47
CA CYS A 248 42.92 -19.78 -11.60
C CYS A 248 41.88 -20.51 -10.74
N GLU A 249 42.11 -21.81 -10.50
CA GLU A 249 41.32 -22.59 -9.56
C GLU A 249 41.82 -22.36 -8.13
N ILE A 250 40.90 -22.21 -7.19
CA ILE A 250 41.15 -22.07 -5.76
C ILE A 250 40.45 -23.23 -5.03
N HIS A 251 41.19 -23.97 -4.21
CA HIS A 251 40.62 -25.05 -3.40
C HIS A 251 39.89 -24.45 -2.16
N THR A 252 38.58 -24.65 -2.08
CA THR A 252 37.68 -24.13 -1.05
C THR A 252 36.88 -25.29 -0.42
N PRO A 253 37.53 -26.15 0.39
CA PRO A 253 36.94 -27.40 0.84
C PRO A 253 35.74 -27.20 1.76
N GLY A 254 34.55 -27.70 1.33
CA GLY A 254 33.28 -27.60 2.07
C GLY A 254 32.68 -26.19 2.11
N ILE A 255 33.22 -25.25 1.33
CA ILE A 255 32.81 -23.85 1.32
C ILE A 255 31.98 -23.58 0.05
N GLY A 256 30.65 -23.53 0.21
CA GLY A 256 29.72 -23.36 -0.92
C GLY A 256 28.79 -22.17 -0.78
N SER A 257 28.78 -21.44 0.36
CA SER A 257 28.01 -20.22 0.52
C SER A 257 28.81 -18.98 0.12
N ILE A 258 28.14 -17.93 -0.32
CA ILE A 258 28.78 -16.66 -0.71
C ILE A 258 29.58 -16.06 0.44
N ASP A 259 29.00 -16.02 1.64
CA ASP A 259 29.63 -15.43 2.82
C ASP A 259 30.90 -16.20 3.23
N ASP A 260 30.83 -17.52 3.25
CA ASP A 260 31.99 -18.37 3.58
C ASP A 260 33.12 -18.24 2.53
N VAL A 261 32.75 -18.16 1.23
CA VAL A 261 33.72 -17.93 0.14
C VAL A 261 34.38 -16.57 0.28
N ALA A 262 33.61 -15.55 0.56
CA ALA A 262 34.10 -14.16 0.73
C ALA A 262 35.04 -14.09 1.94
N GLU A 263 34.67 -14.68 3.08
CA GLU A 263 35.51 -14.74 4.28
C GLU A 263 36.81 -15.50 4.03
N PHE A 264 36.71 -16.68 3.41
CA PHE A 264 37.86 -17.54 3.13
C PHE A 264 38.89 -16.89 2.21
N LEU A 265 38.41 -16.18 1.19
CA LEU A 265 39.24 -15.49 0.19
C LEU A 265 39.61 -14.04 0.59
N HIS A 266 39.11 -13.56 1.73
CA HIS A 266 39.31 -12.20 2.21
C HIS A 266 38.87 -11.12 1.19
N VAL A 267 37.71 -11.34 0.56
CA VAL A 267 37.10 -10.44 -0.40
C VAL A 267 35.72 -9.97 0.08
N SER A 268 35.19 -8.91 -0.51
CA SER A 268 33.80 -8.51 -0.29
C SER A 268 32.82 -9.53 -0.91
N PRO A 269 31.69 -9.84 -0.29
CA PRO A 269 30.60 -10.59 -0.95
C PRO A 269 30.19 -9.99 -2.30
N ALA A 270 30.26 -8.65 -2.47
CA ALA A 270 29.98 -7.97 -3.73
C ALA A 270 30.94 -8.34 -4.88
N ALA A 271 32.13 -8.89 -4.56
CA ALA A 271 33.07 -9.37 -5.57
C ALA A 271 32.77 -10.79 -6.08
N THR A 272 31.77 -11.48 -5.49
CA THR A 272 31.38 -12.84 -5.86
C THR A 272 30.17 -12.86 -6.80
N ARG A 273 30.01 -13.95 -7.54
CA ARG A 273 28.85 -14.20 -8.41
C ARG A 273 28.17 -15.49 -7.96
N LYS A 274 26.87 -15.41 -7.71
CA LYS A 274 26.02 -16.51 -7.27
C LYS A 274 25.38 -17.18 -8.47
N ALA A 275 25.44 -18.51 -8.54
CA ALA A 275 24.71 -19.28 -9.53
C ALA A 275 23.45 -19.89 -8.90
N LEU A 276 22.33 -19.78 -9.61
CA LEU A 276 21.05 -20.36 -9.23
C LEU A 276 20.60 -21.30 -10.36
N ALA A 277 20.37 -22.57 -10.02
CA ALA A 277 19.90 -23.57 -10.97
C ALA A 277 18.40 -23.80 -10.81
N LEU A 278 17.66 -23.70 -11.92
CA LEU A 278 16.22 -23.85 -11.97
C LEU A 278 15.75 -24.60 -13.22
N VAL A 279 14.51 -25.07 -13.19
CA VAL A 279 13.83 -25.64 -14.36
C VAL A 279 12.72 -24.65 -14.75
N ASP A 280 12.71 -24.19 -16.01
CA ASP A 280 11.72 -23.23 -16.50
C ASP A 280 10.35 -23.89 -16.72
N GLY A 281 9.29 -23.07 -16.95
CA GLY A 281 7.93 -23.52 -17.19
C GLY A 281 7.74 -24.46 -18.41
N ASN A 282 8.78 -24.63 -19.24
CA ASN A 282 8.82 -25.59 -20.35
C ASN A 282 9.59 -26.86 -19.99
N GLY A 283 10.01 -27.03 -18.74
CA GLY A 283 10.79 -28.17 -18.28
C GLY A 283 12.26 -28.17 -18.72
N LYS A 284 12.84 -27.01 -19.03
CA LYS A 284 14.24 -26.89 -19.45
C LYS A 284 15.14 -26.40 -18.34
N PRO A 285 16.38 -26.94 -18.26
CA PRO A 285 17.36 -26.51 -17.24
C PRO A 285 17.89 -25.10 -17.56
N VAL A 286 17.93 -24.26 -16.53
CA VAL A 286 18.47 -22.90 -16.60
C VAL A 286 19.43 -22.68 -15.45
N VAL A 287 20.55 -22.01 -15.69
CA VAL A 287 21.44 -21.46 -14.68
C VAL A 287 21.45 -19.95 -14.78
N CYS A 288 21.04 -19.27 -13.71
CA CYS A 288 21.08 -17.83 -13.58
C CYS A 288 22.31 -17.40 -12.79
N PHE A 289 22.99 -16.35 -13.25
CA PHE A 289 24.07 -15.70 -12.52
C PHE A 289 23.59 -14.34 -12.02
N VAL A 290 23.72 -14.13 -10.69
CA VAL A 290 23.34 -12.89 -10.02
C VAL A 290 24.48 -12.39 -9.13
N PRO A 291 24.50 -11.11 -8.71
CA PRO A 291 25.47 -10.62 -7.72
C PRO A 291 25.40 -11.43 -6.43
N GLY A 292 26.54 -11.72 -5.81
CA GLY A 292 26.61 -12.52 -4.58
C GLY A 292 25.81 -11.92 -3.40
N THR A 293 25.64 -10.63 -3.38
CA THR A 293 24.92 -9.88 -2.35
C THR A 293 23.39 -9.84 -2.51
N HIS A 294 22.87 -10.35 -3.63
CA HIS A 294 21.43 -10.22 -3.96
C HIS A 294 20.75 -11.58 -4.08
N GLU A 295 19.45 -11.59 -3.85
CA GLU A 295 18.59 -12.75 -4.02
C GLU A 295 17.76 -12.63 -5.30
N LEU A 296 17.38 -13.79 -5.86
CA LEU A 296 16.47 -13.87 -6.99
C LEU A 296 15.11 -13.27 -6.58
N ASN A 297 14.58 -12.42 -7.44
CA ASN A 297 13.23 -11.91 -7.31
C ASN A 297 12.26 -12.91 -7.97
N GLU A 298 11.35 -13.50 -7.18
CA GLU A 298 10.44 -14.54 -7.65
C GLU A 298 9.51 -14.02 -8.76
N VAL A 299 8.97 -12.82 -8.63
CA VAL A 299 8.06 -12.21 -9.63
C VAL A 299 8.78 -11.94 -10.95
N LYS A 300 9.98 -11.33 -10.90
CA LYS A 300 10.80 -11.10 -12.09
C LYS A 300 11.21 -12.42 -12.75
N ALA A 301 11.54 -13.42 -11.96
CA ALA A 301 11.90 -14.74 -12.44
C ALA A 301 10.71 -15.44 -13.12
N GLU A 302 9.50 -15.35 -12.56
CA GLU A 302 8.28 -15.88 -13.20
C GLU A 302 8.01 -15.22 -14.56
N HIS A 303 8.21 -13.91 -14.67
CA HIS A 303 8.07 -13.21 -15.96
C HIS A 303 9.06 -13.71 -17.03
N VAL A 304 10.26 -14.14 -16.63
CA VAL A 304 11.31 -14.60 -17.56
C VAL A 304 11.25 -16.09 -17.82
N PHE A 305 10.92 -16.91 -16.83
CA PHE A 305 11.02 -18.36 -16.87
C PHE A 305 9.66 -19.08 -16.87
N GLY A 306 8.55 -18.34 -16.63
CA GLY A 306 7.22 -18.93 -16.41
C GLY A 306 7.10 -19.61 -15.04
N ASP A 307 6.23 -20.62 -14.95
CA ASP A 307 6.07 -21.44 -13.74
C ASP A 307 7.32 -22.32 -13.52
N TYR A 308 8.32 -21.75 -12.88
CA TYR A 308 9.64 -22.37 -12.65
C TYR A 308 9.76 -22.95 -11.24
N HIS A 309 10.72 -23.82 -11.05
CA HIS A 309 11.14 -24.25 -9.72
C HIS A 309 12.67 -24.35 -9.61
N MET A 310 13.19 -24.16 -8.39
CA MET A 310 14.59 -24.38 -8.10
C MET A 310 14.90 -25.88 -8.21
N MET A 311 16.02 -26.25 -8.87
CA MET A 311 16.38 -27.65 -9.05
C MET A 311 16.53 -28.39 -7.73
N THR A 312 15.95 -29.58 -7.66
CA THR A 312 16.18 -30.53 -6.58
C THR A 312 17.60 -31.11 -6.64
N ASP A 313 18.07 -31.78 -5.57
CA ASP A 313 19.39 -32.39 -5.58
C ASP A 313 19.50 -33.53 -6.64
N GLU A 314 18.38 -34.23 -6.95
CA GLU A 314 18.30 -35.23 -8.01
C GLU A 314 18.44 -34.62 -9.41
N GLU A 315 17.78 -33.48 -9.65
CA GLU A 315 17.86 -32.75 -10.93
C GLU A 315 19.27 -32.16 -11.12
N LEU A 316 19.88 -31.61 -10.07
CA LEU A 316 21.27 -31.14 -10.13
C LEU A 316 22.22 -32.27 -10.55
N GLU A 317 22.06 -33.48 -9.98
CA GLU A 317 22.86 -34.66 -10.34
C GLU A 317 22.60 -35.11 -11.79
N GLU A 318 21.32 -35.10 -12.23
CA GLU A 318 20.92 -35.44 -13.61
C GLU A 318 21.57 -34.51 -14.63
N TYR A 319 21.59 -33.21 -14.37
CA TYR A 319 22.19 -32.20 -15.25
C TYR A 319 23.70 -32.02 -15.03
N GLY A 320 24.31 -32.76 -14.11
CA GLY A 320 25.76 -32.71 -13.84
C GLY A 320 26.21 -31.40 -13.17
N LEU A 321 25.33 -30.76 -12.41
CA LEU A 321 25.61 -29.55 -11.64
C LEU A 321 25.98 -29.89 -10.19
N ILE A 322 26.94 -29.15 -9.62
CA ILE A 322 27.42 -29.40 -8.25
C ILE A 322 26.96 -28.22 -7.37
N LYS A 323 26.01 -28.49 -6.50
CA LYS A 323 25.46 -27.50 -5.55
C LYS A 323 26.57 -26.80 -4.75
N GLY A 324 26.49 -25.47 -4.73
CA GLY A 324 27.47 -24.60 -4.06
C GLY A 324 28.73 -24.31 -4.87
N PHE A 325 28.93 -24.97 -6.04
CA PHE A 325 30.13 -24.81 -6.86
C PHE A 325 29.84 -24.57 -8.34
N ILE A 326 28.61 -24.22 -8.69
CA ILE A 326 28.20 -23.94 -10.09
C ILE A 326 28.85 -22.64 -10.56
N GLY A 327 29.44 -22.66 -11.76
CA GLY A 327 30.06 -21.50 -12.39
C GLY A 327 29.84 -21.48 -13.90
N PRO A 328 30.13 -20.37 -14.61
CA PRO A 328 29.82 -20.22 -16.02
C PRO A 328 30.79 -21.00 -16.93
N VAL A 329 31.98 -21.32 -16.46
CA VAL A 329 33.01 -21.97 -17.26
C VAL A 329 32.82 -23.49 -17.25
N GLY A 330 32.59 -24.07 -18.44
CA GLY A 330 32.45 -25.51 -18.59
C GLY A 330 31.13 -26.10 -18.10
N LEU A 331 30.05 -25.33 -18.15
CA LEU A 331 28.70 -25.84 -17.94
C LEU A 331 28.34 -26.95 -18.93
N PRO A 332 27.56 -27.97 -18.51
CA PRO A 332 27.05 -29.01 -19.41
C PRO A 332 26.25 -28.45 -20.58
N GLU A 333 26.31 -29.15 -21.73
CA GLU A 333 25.54 -28.77 -22.91
C GLU A 333 24.03 -28.85 -22.65
N GLY A 334 23.26 -27.93 -23.24
CA GLY A 334 21.80 -27.92 -23.15
C GLY A 334 21.24 -27.08 -21.98
N ILE A 335 22.07 -26.52 -21.14
CA ILE A 335 21.67 -25.60 -20.09
C ILE A 335 21.54 -24.18 -20.66
N ARG A 336 20.37 -23.55 -20.47
CA ARG A 336 20.15 -22.13 -20.77
C ARG A 336 20.87 -21.29 -19.73
N VAL A 337 21.69 -20.33 -20.16
CA VAL A 337 22.46 -19.45 -19.25
C VAL A 337 21.90 -18.04 -19.34
N VAL A 338 21.54 -17.46 -18.20
CA VAL A 338 20.99 -16.11 -18.08
C VAL A 338 21.80 -15.34 -17.03
N GLY A 339 22.18 -14.11 -17.34
CA GLY A 339 22.82 -13.18 -16.40
C GLY A 339 21.86 -12.11 -15.90
N ASP A 340 22.01 -11.68 -14.66
CA ASP A 340 21.34 -10.48 -14.20
C ASP A 340 21.94 -9.24 -14.87
N LEU A 341 21.08 -8.26 -15.25
CA LEU A 341 21.48 -7.03 -15.93
C LEU A 341 22.59 -6.26 -15.20
N SER A 342 22.64 -6.33 -13.88
CA SER A 342 23.70 -5.69 -13.08
C SER A 342 25.09 -6.25 -13.31
N LEU A 343 25.20 -7.43 -13.94
CA LEU A 343 26.46 -8.08 -14.26
C LEU A 343 26.92 -7.86 -15.72
N GLU A 344 26.06 -7.30 -16.59
CA GLU A 344 26.33 -7.17 -18.03
C GLU A 344 27.61 -6.34 -18.31
N ASP A 345 27.83 -5.29 -17.54
CA ASP A 345 28.99 -4.40 -17.69
C ASP A 345 30.22 -4.88 -16.89
N THR A 346 30.14 -6.04 -16.19
CA THR A 346 31.25 -6.55 -15.38
C THR A 346 32.12 -7.54 -16.17
N GLN A 347 33.43 -7.39 -16.10
CA GLN A 347 34.36 -8.18 -16.87
C GLN A 347 34.98 -9.34 -16.07
N TRP A 348 35.35 -9.11 -14.80
CA TRP A 348 36.13 -10.06 -14.02
C TRP A 348 35.34 -10.65 -12.85
N TRP A 349 35.22 -12.01 -12.82
CA TRP A 349 34.34 -12.72 -11.88
C TRP A 349 35.10 -13.66 -10.94
N LEU A 350 34.57 -13.78 -9.73
CA LEU A 350 34.83 -14.86 -8.78
C LEU A 350 33.55 -15.70 -8.67
N CYS A 351 33.64 -17.00 -9.01
CA CYS A 351 32.47 -17.88 -9.15
C CYS A 351 32.80 -19.34 -8.90
N GLY A 352 31.82 -20.24 -8.92
CA GLY A 352 32.02 -21.68 -8.82
C GLY A 352 32.85 -22.25 -9.99
N ALA A 353 33.47 -23.39 -9.79
CA ALA A 353 34.34 -24.07 -10.77
C ALA A 353 33.70 -25.28 -11.46
N ASN A 354 32.38 -25.54 -11.25
CA ASN A 354 31.69 -26.78 -11.65
C ASN A 354 32.41 -28.05 -11.13
N LYS A 355 33.11 -27.92 -10.03
CA LYS A 355 33.93 -28.96 -9.40
C LYS A 355 33.81 -28.84 -7.89
N ALA A 356 33.49 -29.94 -7.22
CA ALA A 356 33.35 -29.95 -5.76
C ALA A 356 34.59 -29.39 -5.06
N ASP A 357 34.39 -28.53 -4.08
CA ASP A 357 35.42 -27.88 -3.29
C ASP A 357 36.36 -26.93 -4.06
N TYR A 358 35.90 -26.38 -5.20
CA TYR A 358 36.70 -25.44 -5.97
C TYR A 358 35.88 -24.24 -6.46
N HIS A 359 36.51 -23.06 -6.46
CA HIS A 359 36.06 -21.83 -7.11
C HIS A 359 37.09 -21.37 -8.14
N LEU A 360 36.63 -20.52 -9.08
CA LEU A 360 37.46 -19.86 -10.08
C LEU A 360 37.55 -18.36 -9.76
N ASP A 361 38.76 -17.83 -9.78
CA ASP A 361 39.03 -16.39 -9.71
C ASP A 361 39.60 -15.88 -11.03
N HIS A 362 39.47 -14.57 -11.26
CA HIS A 362 39.90 -13.87 -12.48
C HIS A 362 39.27 -14.48 -13.76
N VAL A 363 38.02 -14.91 -13.66
CA VAL A 363 37.24 -15.38 -14.82
C VAL A 363 36.77 -14.20 -15.63
N GLU A 364 37.10 -14.19 -16.93
CA GLU A 364 36.80 -13.04 -17.80
C GLU A 364 35.63 -13.32 -18.74
N LEU A 365 34.61 -12.47 -18.68
CA LEU A 365 33.48 -12.50 -19.61
C LEU A 365 33.98 -12.19 -21.04
N GLY A 366 33.57 -13.01 -22.00
CA GLY A 366 34.00 -12.90 -23.39
C GLY A 366 35.33 -13.63 -23.72
N ARG A 367 36.12 -14.03 -22.72
CA ARG A 367 37.32 -14.84 -22.89
C ARG A 367 37.12 -16.31 -22.47
N ASP A 368 36.57 -16.49 -21.25
CA ASP A 368 36.45 -17.80 -20.61
C ASP A 368 35.05 -18.38 -20.70
N PHE A 369 34.04 -17.51 -20.84
CA PHE A 369 32.64 -17.85 -21.00
C PHE A 369 31.87 -16.70 -21.68
N GLU A 370 30.65 -17.00 -22.13
CA GLU A 370 29.71 -16.01 -22.70
C GLU A 370 28.34 -16.15 -22.06
N ILE A 371 27.64 -15.05 -21.88
CA ILE A 371 26.22 -14.97 -21.53
C ILE A 371 25.51 -14.23 -22.64
N ASN A 372 24.53 -14.89 -23.27
CA ASN A 372 23.83 -14.35 -24.41
C ASN A 372 22.47 -13.74 -24.04
N GLU A 373 22.04 -13.87 -22.82
CA GLU A 373 20.75 -13.39 -22.33
C GLU A 373 20.92 -12.70 -20.99
N TRP A 374 20.58 -11.41 -20.93
CA TRP A 374 20.60 -10.58 -19.73
C TRP A 374 19.19 -10.18 -19.35
N LYS A 375 18.83 -10.32 -18.09
CA LYS A 375 17.51 -10.01 -17.53
C LYS A 375 17.64 -9.33 -16.18
N ASP A 376 16.65 -8.51 -15.82
CA ASP A 376 16.49 -8.02 -14.47
C ASP A 376 15.89 -9.15 -13.61
N LEU A 377 16.68 -9.71 -12.70
CA LEU A 377 16.33 -10.92 -11.95
C LEU A 377 16.38 -10.76 -10.42
N VAL A 378 17.01 -9.70 -9.91
CA VAL A 378 17.26 -9.61 -8.47
C VAL A 378 16.34 -8.64 -7.76
N THR A 379 16.17 -8.87 -6.46
CA THR A 379 15.43 -8.00 -5.56
C THR A 379 16.29 -6.80 -5.17
N SER A 380 15.80 -5.60 -5.41
CA SER A 380 16.47 -4.35 -4.99
C SER A 380 16.45 -4.19 -3.47
N GLN A 381 17.49 -3.60 -2.92
CA GLN A 381 17.67 -3.42 -1.46
C GLN A 381 18.25 -2.06 -1.10
N GLU A 382 18.30 -1.75 0.20
CA GLU A 382 18.92 -0.54 0.71
C GLU A 382 20.38 -0.42 0.29
N GLY A 383 20.77 0.74 -0.19
CA GLY A 383 22.12 1.04 -0.65
C GLY A 383 22.38 0.74 -2.14
N ASP A 384 21.46 0.09 -2.84
CA ASP A 384 21.50 -0.01 -4.30
C ASP A 384 21.40 1.37 -4.94
N ILE A 385 21.83 1.50 -6.18
CA ILE A 385 21.91 2.78 -6.87
C ILE A 385 20.59 3.07 -7.59
N CYS A 386 20.03 4.23 -7.31
CA CYS A 386 18.82 4.71 -7.98
C CYS A 386 19.02 4.76 -9.51
N PRO A 387 18.11 4.18 -10.30
CA PRO A 387 18.25 4.14 -11.75
C PRO A 387 18.13 5.52 -12.41
N GLU A 388 17.47 6.49 -11.74
CA GLU A 388 17.21 7.81 -12.28
C GLU A 388 18.34 8.81 -11.96
N CYS A 389 18.77 8.90 -10.69
CA CYS A 389 19.70 9.97 -10.27
C CYS A 389 21.08 9.48 -9.83
N GLY A 390 21.28 8.16 -9.66
CA GLY A 390 22.55 7.59 -9.24
C GLY A 390 22.89 7.70 -7.76
N LEU A 391 21.96 8.19 -6.91
CA LEU A 391 22.11 8.20 -5.45
C LEU A 391 21.73 6.85 -4.85
N PRO A 392 22.19 6.52 -3.63
CA PRO A 392 21.75 5.31 -2.94
C PRO A 392 20.24 5.30 -2.69
N LEU A 393 19.64 4.11 -2.82
CA LEU A 393 18.25 3.85 -2.44
C LEU A 393 18.13 3.66 -0.93
N HIS A 394 17.01 4.09 -0.39
CA HIS A 394 16.54 3.79 0.96
C HIS A 394 15.54 2.64 0.91
N ALA A 395 15.54 1.78 1.93
CA ALA A 395 14.50 0.78 2.09
C ALA A 395 13.46 1.23 3.13
N ALA A 396 12.20 0.89 2.90
CA ALA A 396 11.11 1.13 3.84
C ALA A 396 10.05 0.03 3.75
N ARG A 397 9.12 0.07 4.70
CA ARG A 397 7.89 -0.70 4.63
C ARG A 397 6.72 0.24 4.44
N GLY A 398 5.72 -0.21 3.69
CA GLY A 398 4.55 0.58 3.35
C GLY A 398 3.24 -0.16 3.53
N ILE A 399 2.18 0.62 3.75
CA ILE A 399 0.79 0.19 3.73
C ILE A 399 0.19 0.74 2.44
N GLU A 400 -0.18 -0.13 1.52
CA GLU A 400 -0.89 0.24 0.30
C GLU A 400 -2.28 0.82 0.66
N VAL A 401 -2.50 2.10 0.41
CA VAL A 401 -3.79 2.77 0.68
C VAL A 401 -4.59 3.02 -0.58
N GLY A 402 -3.96 3.02 -1.75
CA GLY A 402 -4.61 3.17 -3.04
C GLY A 402 -3.72 2.66 -4.15
N GLN A 403 -4.34 2.35 -5.30
CA GLN A 403 -3.63 1.89 -6.49
C GLN A 403 -4.36 2.35 -7.75
N VAL A 404 -3.60 2.69 -8.77
CA VAL A 404 -4.10 3.12 -10.08
C VAL A 404 -3.53 2.23 -11.17
N PHE A 405 -4.38 1.81 -12.12
CA PHE A 405 -4.04 0.85 -13.17
C PHE A 405 -4.42 1.37 -14.55
N GLN A 406 -3.61 1.06 -15.53
CA GLN A 406 -3.98 1.12 -16.95
C GLN A 406 -4.39 -0.27 -17.43
N LEU A 407 -5.68 -0.52 -17.59
CA LEU A 407 -6.23 -1.84 -17.95
C LEU A 407 -6.20 -2.13 -19.44
N GLY A 408 -6.02 -1.09 -20.26
CA GLY A 408 -6.13 -1.21 -21.71
C GLY A 408 -7.52 -1.66 -22.15
N THR A 409 -7.60 -2.66 -23.01
CA THR A 409 -8.87 -3.18 -23.55
C THR A 409 -9.28 -4.53 -22.96
N LYS A 410 -8.64 -5.01 -21.91
CA LYS A 410 -8.86 -6.34 -21.32
C LYS A 410 -10.34 -6.63 -21.06
N TYR A 411 -11.00 -5.75 -20.31
CA TYR A 411 -12.41 -5.92 -19.94
C TYR A 411 -13.37 -5.49 -21.05
N SER A 412 -13.10 -4.38 -21.70
CA SER A 412 -13.95 -3.88 -22.79
C SER A 412 -14.02 -4.84 -23.99
N SER A 413 -12.91 -5.50 -24.33
CA SER A 413 -12.90 -6.53 -25.38
C SER A 413 -13.68 -7.78 -24.95
N ALA A 414 -13.48 -8.26 -23.72
CA ALA A 414 -14.18 -9.45 -23.21
C ALA A 414 -15.70 -9.24 -23.13
N LEU A 415 -16.14 -8.05 -22.64
CA LEU A 415 -17.56 -7.71 -22.49
C LEU A 415 -18.15 -7.01 -23.72
N ASN A 416 -17.44 -6.95 -24.84
CA ASN A 416 -17.84 -6.27 -26.08
C ASN A 416 -18.32 -4.82 -25.87
N ALA A 417 -17.63 -4.07 -25.02
CA ALA A 417 -17.89 -2.67 -24.74
C ALA A 417 -17.17 -1.79 -25.77
N THR A 418 -17.88 -1.43 -26.86
CA THR A 418 -17.34 -0.74 -28.02
C THR A 418 -18.02 0.61 -28.23
N PHE A 419 -17.28 1.52 -28.88
CA PHE A 419 -17.77 2.81 -29.35
C PHE A 419 -17.43 2.98 -30.83
N THR A 420 -18.20 3.77 -31.57
CA THR A 420 -17.91 4.14 -32.94
C THR A 420 -16.99 5.37 -32.96
N ASP A 421 -15.83 5.25 -33.61
CA ASP A 421 -14.85 6.32 -33.76
C ASP A 421 -15.26 7.38 -34.81
N GLU A 422 -14.42 8.37 -35.04
CA GLU A 422 -14.63 9.44 -36.03
C GLU A 422 -14.71 8.96 -37.48
N ASN A 423 -14.16 7.79 -37.77
CA ASN A 423 -14.16 7.17 -39.11
C ASN A 423 -15.35 6.21 -39.31
N GLY A 424 -16.17 6.01 -38.28
CA GLY A 424 -17.31 5.08 -38.28
C GLY A 424 -16.92 3.63 -37.98
N GLU A 425 -15.75 3.39 -37.42
CA GLU A 425 -15.28 2.06 -37.01
C GLU A 425 -15.59 1.79 -35.54
N ASP A 426 -16.04 0.58 -35.26
CA ASP A 426 -16.27 0.16 -33.87
C ASP A 426 -14.95 -0.32 -33.23
N LYS A 427 -14.62 0.28 -32.08
CA LYS A 427 -13.40 0.00 -31.31
C LYS A 427 -13.72 -0.28 -29.86
N PRO A 428 -12.97 -1.18 -29.18
CA PRO A 428 -13.12 -1.37 -27.75
C PRO A 428 -12.70 -0.12 -26.99
N LEU A 429 -13.39 0.17 -25.89
CA LEU A 429 -13.03 1.24 -24.96
C LEU A 429 -11.68 0.93 -24.29
N VAL A 430 -10.83 1.95 -24.12
CA VAL A 430 -9.58 1.82 -23.39
C VAL A 430 -9.83 2.25 -21.95
N MET A 431 -9.52 1.37 -20.98
CA MET A 431 -9.97 1.49 -19.60
C MET A 431 -8.82 1.71 -18.63
N GLY A 432 -9.08 2.50 -17.57
CA GLY A 432 -8.31 2.57 -16.35
C GLY A 432 -9.14 2.15 -15.14
N CYS A 433 -8.47 1.74 -14.06
CA CYS A 433 -9.10 1.39 -12.77
C CYS A 433 -8.33 2.04 -11.63
N TYR A 434 -9.04 2.60 -10.66
CA TYR A 434 -8.48 3.48 -9.63
C TYR A 434 -9.12 3.21 -8.28
N GLY A 435 -8.38 2.62 -7.32
CA GLY A 435 -8.91 2.20 -6.02
C GLY A 435 -8.25 2.91 -4.84
N ILE A 436 -9.05 3.33 -3.85
CA ILE A 436 -8.60 3.75 -2.51
C ILE A 436 -9.34 2.94 -1.47
N GLY A 437 -8.60 2.26 -0.60
CA GLY A 437 -9.16 1.58 0.57
C GLY A 437 -9.48 2.59 1.67
N VAL A 438 -10.72 3.12 1.71
CA VAL A 438 -11.15 4.18 2.64
C VAL A 438 -10.95 3.77 4.09
N SER A 439 -11.39 2.57 4.46
CA SER A 439 -11.21 2.03 5.81
C SER A 439 -9.74 1.71 6.13
N ARG A 440 -8.94 1.30 5.14
CA ARG A 440 -7.49 1.09 5.29
C ARG A 440 -6.77 2.42 5.47
N LEU A 441 -7.17 3.47 4.74
CA LEU A 441 -6.62 4.82 4.89
C LEU A 441 -6.84 5.36 6.31
N LEU A 442 -8.04 5.18 6.88
CA LEU A 442 -8.31 5.51 8.29
C LEU A 442 -7.32 4.82 9.24
N ALA A 443 -7.10 3.52 9.04
CA ALA A 443 -6.15 2.76 9.86
C ALA A 443 -4.70 3.22 9.65
N ALA A 444 -4.30 3.54 8.43
CA ALA A 444 -2.96 4.04 8.10
C ALA A 444 -2.68 5.40 8.75
N VAL A 445 -3.67 6.31 8.78
CA VAL A 445 -3.56 7.56 9.53
C VAL A 445 -3.31 7.29 11.01
N VAL A 446 -4.07 6.37 11.63
CA VAL A 446 -3.85 6.02 13.04
C VAL A 446 -2.49 5.35 13.25
N GLU A 447 -2.00 4.57 12.30
CA GLU A 447 -0.68 3.92 12.38
C GLU A 447 0.46 4.93 12.33
N GLN A 448 0.34 6.01 11.56
CA GLN A 448 1.34 7.08 11.51
C GLN A 448 1.21 8.10 12.67
N TYR A 449 -0.02 8.31 13.15
CA TYR A 449 -0.33 9.37 14.11
C TYR A 449 -0.83 8.80 15.44
N ASN A 450 0.08 8.30 16.25
CA ASN A 450 -0.20 7.78 17.58
C ASN A 450 0.98 7.97 18.54
N ASP A 451 0.74 7.71 19.82
CA ASP A 451 1.75 7.53 20.86
C ASP A 451 1.26 6.52 21.92
N GLU A 452 2.02 6.36 22.99
CA GLU A 452 1.67 5.45 24.09
C GLU A 452 0.32 5.76 24.76
N LYS A 453 -0.15 7.03 24.68
CA LYS A 453 -1.40 7.48 25.29
C LYS A 453 -2.62 7.24 24.39
N GLY A 454 -2.45 7.25 23.08
CA GLY A 454 -3.55 7.09 22.14
C GLY A 454 -3.28 7.68 20.75
N ILE A 455 -4.37 7.96 20.06
CA ILE A 455 -4.35 8.51 18.70
C ILE A 455 -3.97 10.02 18.74
N LYS A 456 -3.39 10.51 17.66
CA LYS A 456 -3.06 11.93 17.42
C LYS A 456 -3.69 12.35 16.10
N TRP A 457 -5.01 12.48 16.05
CA TRP A 457 -5.68 12.79 14.78
C TRP A 457 -5.15 14.09 14.14
N PRO A 458 -4.87 14.08 12.83
CA PRO A 458 -4.89 15.30 12.04
C PRO A 458 -6.26 15.95 12.10
N VAL A 459 -6.31 17.28 12.12
CA VAL A 459 -7.58 18.04 12.22
C VAL A 459 -8.57 17.65 11.11
N SER A 460 -8.08 17.48 9.88
CA SER A 460 -8.89 17.19 8.70
C SER A 460 -9.73 15.91 8.80
N VAL A 461 -9.27 14.91 9.54
CA VAL A 461 -9.94 13.59 9.68
C VAL A 461 -10.34 13.25 11.10
N ALA A 462 -10.09 14.13 12.07
CA ALA A 462 -10.49 13.93 13.46
C ALA A 462 -12.02 13.79 13.59
N PRO A 463 -12.53 12.88 14.45
CA PRO A 463 -13.97 12.73 14.65
C PRO A 463 -14.63 13.98 15.23
N TYR A 464 -13.91 14.71 16.05
CA TYR A 464 -14.18 16.06 16.54
C TYR A 464 -12.84 16.78 16.68
N GLU A 465 -12.82 18.07 16.39
CA GLU A 465 -11.60 18.89 16.44
C GLU A 465 -11.28 19.35 17.86
N VAL A 466 -12.35 19.63 18.62
CA VAL A 466 -12.26 20.15 19.98
C VAL A 466 -13.05 19.26 20.94
N SER A 467 -12.41 18.89 22.05
CA SER A 467 -13.07 18.27 23.20
C SER A 467 -13.03 19.21 24.40
N VAL A 468 -14.19 19.62 24.90
CA VAL A 468 -14.32 20.43 26.13
C VAL A 468 -14.49 19.50 27.32
N LEU A 469 -13.50 19.43 28.19
CA LEU A 469 -13.48 18.58 29.39
C LEU A 469 -14.06 19.37 30.58
N CYS A 470 -15.34 19.14 30.91
CA CYS A 470 -15.96 19.64 32.11
C CYS A 470 -15.48 18.82 33.32
N LEU A 471 -14.62 19.38 34.18
CA LEU A 471 -14.01 18.65 35.27
C LEU A 471 -14.92 18.39 36.47
N SER A 472 -16.10 19.01 36.54
CA SER A 472 -17.13 18.77 37.56
C SER A 472 -18.52 18.97 36.98
N ASP A 473 -19.28 17.91 36.96
CA ASP A 473 -20.71 17.88 36.60
C ASP A 473 -21.63 18.41 37.69
N LYS A 474 -21.10 18.55 38.94
CA LYS A 474 -21.84 18.95 40.15
C LYS A 474 -21.64 20.40 40.54
N ASP A 475 -20.66 21.08 39.95
CA ASP A 475 -20.37 22.49 40.20
C ASP A 475 -21.00 23.33 39.05
N PRO A 476 -22.08 24.10 39.38
CA PRO A 476 -22.80 24.85 38.33
C PRO A 476 -21.92 25.86 37.59
N GLU A 477 -20.94 26.49 38.26
CA GLU A 477 -20.08 27.48 37.66
C GLU A 477 -19.15 26.82 36.59
N ILE A 478 -18.63 25.61 36.89
CA ILE A 478 -17.79 24.86 35.93
C ILE A 478 -18.64 24.33 34.77
N TRP A 479 -19.85 23.85 35.08
CA TRP A 479 -20.78 23.33 34.10
C TRP A 479 -21.20 24.42 33.09
N ASP A 480 -21.62 25.57 33.60
CA ASP A 480 -22.06 26.69 32.78
C ASP A 480 -20.89 27.26 31.95
N ALA A 481 -19.69 27.37 32.52
CA ALA A 481 -18.49 27.78 31.80
C ALA A 481 -18.10 26.80 30.71
N ALA A 482 -18.17 25.48 30.93
CA ALA A 482 -17.88 24.46 29.92
C ALA A 482 -18.89 24.51 28.77
N GLY A 483 -20.18 24.74 29.09
CA GLY A 483 -21.22 24.94 28.09
C GLY A 483 -20.98 26.18 27.24
N ALA A 484 -20.68 27.32 27.90
CA ALA A 484 -20.41 28.57 27.18
C ALA A 484 -19.19 28.49 26.25
N VAL A 485 -18.10 27.83 26.70
CA VAL A 485 -16.91 27.56 25.88
C VAL A 485 -17.27 26.68 24.68
N ALA A 486 -18.03 25.61 24.88
CA ALA A 486 -18.44 24.73 23.79
C ALA A 486 -19.31 25.48 22.76
N ASP A 487 -20.28 26.28 23.22
CA ASP A 487 -21.13 27.10 22.35
C ASP A 487 -20.29 28.12 21.54
N ALA A 488 -19.26 28.73 22.18
CA ALA A 488 -18.36 29.64 21.52
C ALA A 488 -17.51 28.92 20.44
N CYS A 489 -17.03 27.71 20.70
CA CYS A 489 -16.32 26.89 19.71
C CYS A 489 -17.24 26.54 18.51
N VAL A 490 -18.48 26.09 18.79
CA VAL A 490 -19.46 25.77 17.73
C VAL A 490 -19.82 27.03 16.93
N ALA A 491 -20.02 28.19 17.58
CA ALA A 491 -20.31 29.46 16.91
C ALA A 491 -19.13 29.92 16.03
N ALA A 492 -17.89 29.55 16.38
CA ALA A 492 -16.69 29.77 15.58
C ALA A 492 -16.51 28.74 14.44
N GLY A 493 -17.47 27.83 14.23
CA GLY A 493 -17.47 26.83 13.18
C GLY A 493 -16.66 25.57 13.49
N LEU A 494 -16.30 25.31 14.74
CA LEU A 494 -15.50 24.17 15.15
C LEU A 494 -16.35 22.96 15.54
N GLU A 495 -15.97 21.78 15.11
CA GLU A 495 -16.61 20.52 15.49
C GLU A 495 -16.24 20.14 16.93
N THR A 496 -17.15 20.39 17.83
CA THR A 496 -16.91 20.35 19.27
C THR A 496 -17.71 19.24 19.96
N VAL A 497 -17.09 18.52 20.88
CA VAL A 497 -17.74 17.59 21.80
C VAL A 497 -17.46 17.98 23.26
N VAL A 498 -18.46 17.86 24.13
CA VAL A 498 -18.31 18.13 25.57
C VAL A 498 -18.23 16.81 26.32
N ASP A 499 -17.20 16.64 27.16
CA ASP A 499 -17.16 15.54 28.12
C ASP A 499 -17.88 15.95 29.42
N ASP A 500 -19.19 15.73 29.38
CA ASP A 500 -20.19 16.01 30.42
C ASP A 500 -20.44 14.79 31.33
N ARG A 501 -19.69 13.70 31.20
CA ARG A 501 -19.87 12.48 32.00
C ARG A 501 -19.56 12.72 33.48
N ALA A 502 -20.26 12.00 34.35
CA ALA A 502 -20.01 11.99 35.79
C ALA A 502 -18.77 11.13 36.15
N GLU A 503 -17.64 11.39 35.45
CA GLU A 503 -16.38 10.66 35.62
C GLU A 503 -15.31 11.51 36.31
N ARG A 504 -14.31 10.83 36.90
CA ARG A 504 -13.16 11.52 37.52
C ARG A 504 -12.32 12.23 36.45
N PRO A 505 -11.72 13.40 36.75
CA PRO A 505 -10.88 14.12 35.81
C PRO A 505 -9.81 13.26 35.14
N GLY A 506 -9.14 12.36 35.88
CA GLY A 506 -8.13 11.46 35.32
C GLY A 506 -8.66 10.50 34.27
N VAL A 507 -9.93 10.06 34.36
CA VAL A 507 -10.57 9.22 33.36
C VAL A 507 -10.87 10.05 32.09
N LYS A 508 -11.41 11.27 32.28
CA LYS A 508 -11.69 12.19 31.16
C LYS A 508 -10.43 12.52 30.36
N PHE A 509 -9.32 12.81 31.04
CA PHE A 509 -8.01 13.05 30.39
C PHE A 509 -7.51 11.82 29.63
N ALA A 510 -7.59 10.64 30.27
CA ALA A 510 -7.13 9.40 29.65
C ALA A 510 -7.95 9.05 28.40
N ASP A 511 -9.28 9.19 28.46
CA ASP A 511 -10.16 8.95 27.31
C ASP A 511 -9.95 9.98 26.19
N ALA A 512 -9.76 11.27 26.53
CA ALA A 512 -9.51 12.31 25.56
C ALA A 512 -8.18 12.11 24.82
N ASP A 513 -7.13 11.69 25.54
CA ASP A 513 -5.84 11.34 24.94
C ASP A 513 -5.91 10.05 24.11
N LEU A 514 -6.66 9.04 24.60
CA LEU A 514 -6.83 7.77 23.89
C LEU A 514 -7.60 7.95 22.57
N ILE A 515 -8.73 8.68 22.61
CA ILE A 515 -9.52 9.00 21.42
C ILE A 515 -8.73 9.92 20.48
N GLY A 516 -7.92 10.83 21.06
CA GLY A 516 -6.98 11.63 20.31
C GLY A 516 -7.57 12.93 19.75
N PHE A 517 -8.51 13.57 20.42
CA PHE A 517 -9.03 14.86 19.97
C PHE A 517 -7.90 15.89 19.79
N PRO A 518 -7.76 16.54 18.63
CA PRO A 518 -6.64 17.46 18.35
C PRO A 518 -6.46 18.53 19.40
N TRP A 519 -7.57 19.12 19.85
CA TRP A 519 -7.58 20.18 20.85
C TRP A 519 -8.48 19.82 22.04
N GLN A 520 -7.93 19.93 23.24
CA GLN A 520 -8.63 19.62 24.50
C GLN A 520 -8.72 20.87 25.35
N VAL A 521 -9.94 21.36 25.61
CA VAL A 521 -10.21 22.52 26.45
C VAL A 521 -10.61 22.05 27.84
N ILE A 522 -9.82 22.36 28.85
CA ILE A 522 -9.96 21.90 30.21
C ILE A 522 -10.61 23.00 31.05
N VAL A 523 -11.85 22.76 31.46
CA VAL A 523 -12.63 23.70 32.27
C VAL A 523 -12.75 23.14 33.69
N GLY A 524 -12.02 23.76 34.62
CA GLY A 524 -11.96 23.35 36.02
C GLY A 524 -12.06 24.52 36.98
N LYS A 525 -12.26 24.25 38.25
CA LYS A 525 -12.55 25.24 39.30
C LYS A 525 -11.55 26.40 39.36
N LYS A 526 -10.24 26.10 39.28
CA LYS A 526 -9.20 27.12 39.36
C LYS A 526 -9.19 28.02 38.13
N GLY A 527 -9.41 27.44 36.97
CA GLY A 527 -9.47 28.19 35.69
C GLY A 527 -10.68 29.11 35.66
N VAL A 528 -11.89 28.60 35.99
CA VAL A 528 -13.13 29.39 36.01
C VAL A 528 -13.02 30.58 36.96
N ALA A 529 -12.47 30.36 38.18
CA ALA A 529 -12.27 31.44 39.15
C ALA A 529 -11.32 32.55 38.65
N ASN A 530 -10.43 32.25 37.71
CA ASN A 530 -9.50 33.20 37.09
C ASN A 530 -9.98 33.68 35.72
N GLY A 531 -11.16 33.26 35.22
CA GLY A 531 -11.68 33.58 33.91
C GLY A 531 -10.93 32.96 32.74
N ILE A 532 -10.20 31.83 32.95
CA ILE A 532 -9.38 31.17 31.93
C ILE A 532 -9.74 29.69 31.78
N ALA A 533 -9.49 29.13 30.61
CA ALA A 533 -9.40 27.68 30.37
C ALA A 533 -7.97 27.29 30.01
N GLU A 534 -7.56 26.08 30.39
CA GLU A 534 -6.36 25.48 29.89
C GLU A 534 -6.67 24.76 28.58
N VAL A 535 -5.96 25.08 27.50
CA VAL A 535 -6.12 24.46 26.19
C VAL A 535 -4.87 23.63 25.91
N LYS A 536 -5.05 22.36 25.57
CA LYS A 536 -3.97 21.42 25.25
C LYS A 536 -4.05 21.01 23.79
N GLU A 537 -2.94 21.13 23.09
CA GLU A 537 -2.74 20.52 21.78
C GLU A 537 -2.33 19.05 21.95
N ARG A 538 -3.06 18.13 21.33
CA ARG A 538 -2.80 16.68 21.48
C ARG A 538 -1.51 16.25 20.77
N ALA A 539 -1.22 16.82 19.61
CA ALA A 539 -0.08 16.46 18.78
C ALA A 539 1.26 16.72 19.49
N THR A 540 1.45 17.92 20.04
CA THR A 540 2.68 18.36 20.69
C THR A 540 2.68 18.16 22.19
N GLY A 541 1.49 18.14 22.80
CA GLY A 541 1.30 18.16 24.25
C GLY A 541 1.44 19.55 24.88
N GLU A 542 1.62 20.59 24.06
CA GLU A 542 1.68 21.98 24.53
C GLU A 542 0.39 22.40 25.20
N ARG A 543 0.49 23.34 26.16
CA ARG A 543 -0.63 23.84 26.94
C ARG A 543 -0.62 25.36 26.93
N PHE A 544 -1.80 25.93 26.81
CA PHE A 544 -2.04 27.36 26.73
C PHE A 544 -3.10 27.77 27.76
N GLU A 545 -2.95 28.92 28.36
CA GLU A 545 -4.00 29.54 29.17
C GLU A 545 -4.70 30.59 28.31
N VAL A 546 -6.01 30.41 28.07
CA VAL A 546 -6.82 31.26 27.19
C VAL A 546 -8.02 31.78 27.98
N ALA A 547 -8.38 33.05 27.81
CA ALA A 547 -9.58 33.61 28.44
C ALA A 547 -10.84 32.86 27.98
N LEU A 548 -11.76 32.56 28.90
CA LEU A 548 -12.94 31.73 28.63
C LEU A 548 -13.78 32.25 27.45
N ASP A 549 -13.89 33.56 27.29
CA ASP A 549 -14.62 34.24 26.23
C ASP A 549 -13.87 34.31 24.89
N GLU A 550 -12.56 34.03 24.88
CA GLU A 550 -11.70 34.04 23.69
C GLU A 550 -11.41 32.64 23.15
N VAL A 551 -11.71 31.57 23.88
CA VAL A 551 -11.33 30.18 23.52
C VAL A 551 -11.82 29.82 22.10
N GLY A 552 -13.06 30.14 21.75
CA GLY A 552 -13.63 29.79 20.45
C GLY A 552 -12.90 30.45 19.28
N SER A 553 -12.64 31.77 19.36
CA SER A 553 -11.92 32.52 18.34
C SER A 553 -10.45 32.11 18.26
N TRP A 554 -9.81 31.92 19.42
CA TRP A 554 -8.41 31.50 19.49
C TRP A 554 -8.17 30.12 18.87
N LEU A 555 -9.08 29.15 19.12
CA LEU A 555 -9.02 27.84 18.49
C LEU A 555 -9.32 27.88 16.99
N ALA A 556 -10.27 28.73 16.57
CA ALA A 556 -10.60 28.88 15.16
C ALA A 556 -9.39 29.37 14.33
N GLU A 557 -8.60 30.33 14.87
CA GLU A 557 -7.37 30.78 14.23
C GLU A 557 -6.32 29.67 14.06
N LYS A 558 -6.35 28.64 14.90
CA LYS A 558 -5.43 27.48 14.83
C LYS A 558 -5.95 26.38 13.92
N ILE A 559 -7.24 26.07 14.02
CA ILE A 559 -7.86 24.88 13.44
C ILE A 559 -8.28 25.10 11.97
N LEU A 560 -8.94 26.23 11.67
CA LEU A 560 -9.51 26.44 10.34
C LEU A 560 -8.47 26.41 9.21
N PRO A 561 -7.26 26.99 9.35
CA PRO A 561 -6.23 26.87 8.33
C PRO A 561 -5.74 25.44 8.09
N GLU A 562 -5.80 24.57 9.10
CA GLU A 562 -5.38 23.18 8.98
C GLU A 562 -6.38 22.30 8.22
N ARG A 563 -7.62 22.71 8.07
CA ARG A 563 -8.63 22.01 7.26
C ARG A 563 -8.40 22.18 5.76
N GLU A 564 -7.83 23.34 5.35
CA GLU A 564 -7.64 23.73 3.95
C GLU A 564 -6.29 23.25 3.37
N LEU A 565 -5.43 22.76 4.24
CA LEU A 565 -4.10 22.22 3.87
C LEU A 565 -4.16 20.74 3.53
#